data_2b5af8762b1048bcb150728bec13bdb2
#
_entry.id   2b5af8762b1048bcb150728bec13bdb2
#
_cell.length_a   1.000
_cell.length_b   1.000
_cell.length_c   1.000
_cell.angle_alpha   90.00
_cell.angle_beta   90.00
_cell.angle_gamma   90.00
#
_symmetry.space_group_name_H-M   'P 1'
#
loop_
_entity.id
_entity.type
_entity.pdbx_description
1 polymer ?
#
loop_
_entity_poly.entity_id
_entity_poly.type
_entity_poly.pdbx_seq_one_letter_code
_entity_poly.pdbx_strand_id
1 'polypeptide(L)'
;MKKYIFGLMAVAAAMFMASCSADEGTEPGGDSKAYVMTNTYSVAPPLDADADFKVRVSTNSATESAYILLEKHADYSKHIAELGQEGYNDFVVKNGGLVKGVKGQSEVDTLFYGLKGDYMATVVAVNAKGQAQAADSVSFTGITWNKVCDGKYKFCAAIADIMGKESVDCELDVDANNPSSYRIKDVYGHGYNLKFRKAKLTSTDEEGNAFNYIIVPKFSTGLTYKTLGTLYMADAYSFTGSEDYLDNGIYADNSLFIYTVYSVSKGAISQP
;
A
#
# COMPACT_ATOMS: atom_id res chain seq x y z
N MET A 1 43.66 1.99 20.82
CA MET A 1 42.55 1.20 20.28
C MET A 1 41.58 2.09 19.46
N LYS A 2 42.05 2.81 18.41
CA LYS A 2 41.24 3.70 17.56
C LYS A 2 41.55 3.56 16.05
N LYS A 3 42.14 2.46 15.62
CA LYS A 3 42.58 2.29 14.21
C LYS A 3 41.82 1.20 13.42
N TYR A 4 40.83 0.53 13.99
CA TYR A 4 40.14 -0.59 13.32
C TYR A 4 38.68 -0.28 12.91
N ILE A 5 38.16 0.92 13.22
CA ILE A 5 36.76 1.28 12.90
C ILE A 5 36.60 1.87 11.47
N PHE A 6 37.69 2.37 10.86
CA PHE A 6 37.63 2.93 9.51
C PHE A 6 37.73 1.92 8.36
N GLY A 7 38.16 0.69 8.66
CA GLY A 7 38.28 -0.36 7.64
C GLY A 7 36.96 -1.07 7.31
N LEU A 8 35.97 -1.05 8.21
CA LEU A 8 34.71 -1.79 8.00
C LEU A 8 33.65 -1.01 7.21
N MET A 9 33.74 0.32 7.19
CA MET A 9 32.81 1.17 6.42
C MET A 9 33.14 1.26 4.92
N ALA A 10 34.38 0.97 4.53
CA ALA A 10 34.77 1.02 3.11
C ALA A 10 34.35 -0.24 2.34
N VAL A 11 34.11 -1.37 3.00
CA VAL A 11 33.67 -2.62 2.35
C VAL A 11 32.16 -2.67 2.13
N ALA A 12 31.37 -1.99 2.99
CA ALA A 12 29.91 -1.92 2.82
C ALA A 12 29.47 -0.99 1.68
N ALA A 13 30.29 0.00 1.29
CA ALA A 13 29.98 0.91 0.19
C ALA A 13 30.31 0.33 -1.19
N ALA A 14 31.13 -0.73 -1.26
CA ALA A 14 31.52 -1.34 -2.54
C ALA A 14 30.55 -2.43 -3.04
N MET A 15 29.58 -2.86 -2.21
CA MET A 15 28.59 -3.88 -2.63
C MET A 15 27.32 -3.30 -3.27
N PHE A 16 27.14 -1.98 -3.26
CA PHE A 16 25.98 -1.33 -3.90
C PHE A 16 26.22 -0.84 -5.32
N MET A 17 27.42 -1.03 -5.88
CA MET A 17 27.77 -0.57 -7.24
C MET A 17 27.87 -1.70 -8.27
N ALA A 18 27.47 -2.93 -7.94
CA ALA A 18 27.53 -4.06 -8.85
C ALA A 18 26.18 -4.40 -9.51
N SER A 19 25.21 -3.49 -9.51
CA SER A 19 23.90 -3.71 -10.14
C SER A 19 23.60 -2.76 -11.29
N CYS A 20 24.57 -2.36 -12.07
CA CYS A 20 24.35 -1.69 -13.36
C CYS A 20 25.44 -2.11 -14.33
N SER A 21 25.46 -3.37 -14.76
CA SER A 21 25.89 -3.69 -16.10
C SER A 21 24.63 -3.77 -16.96
N ALA A 22 24.07 -2.63 -17.32
CA ALA A 22 23.28 -2.56 -18.52
C ALA A 22 24.24 -2.92 -19.65
N ASP A 23 24.10 -4.11 -20.22
CA ASP A 23 24.51 -4.36 -21.59
C ASP A 23 23.68 -3.41 -22.45
N GLU A 24 24.15 -2.17 -22.60
CA GLU A 24 23.59 -1.24 -23.56
C GLU A 24 23.82 -1.87 -24.93
N GLY A 25 22.77 -2.37 -25.55
CA GLY A 25 22.78 -2.82 -26.92
C GLY A 25 23.31 -1.70 -27.77
N THR A 26 24.35 -1.99 -28.58
CA THR A 26 25.08 -1.05 -29.40
C THR A 26 24.32 -0.51 -30.61
N GLU A 27 23.03 -0.87 -30.76
CA GLU A 27 22.16 -0.35 -31.81
C GLU A 27 20.86 0.21 -31.21
N PRO A 28 20.39 1.40 -31.63
CA PRO A 28 19.10 1.94 -31.22
C PRO A 28 17.97 0.99 -31.63
N GLY A 29 17.31 0.35 -30.63
CA GLY A 29 16.21 -0.59 -30.83
C GLY A 29 16.59 -2.07 -30.85
N GLY A 30 17.85 -2.42 -30.63
CA GLY A 30 18.33 -3.80 -30.57
C GLY A 30 18.52 -4.34 -29.17
N ASP A 31 17.48 -4.47 -28.37
CA ASP A 31 17.52 -5.19 -27.11
C ASP A 31 17.77 -6.69 -27.40
N SER A 32 18.96 -7.16 -27.10
CA SER A 32 19.37 -8.54 -27.40
C SER A 32 18.69 -9.58 -26.51
N LYS A 33 18.14 -9.16 -25.37
CA LYS A 33 17.49 -10.02 -24.37
C LYS A 33 16.11 -9.47 -23.97
N ALA A 34 15.16 -10.39 -23.73
CA ALA A 34 13.89 -10.03 -23.14
C ALA A 34 14.11 -9.45 -21.73
N TYR A 35 13.46 -8.34 -21.42
CA TYR A 35 13.63 -7.60 -20.18
C TYR A 35 12.28 -7.21 -19.59
N VAL A 36 12.22 -7.16 -18.27
CA VAL A 36 11.04 -6.72 -17.51
C VAL A 36 11.46 -5.81 -16.38
N MET A 37 10.63 -4.82 -16.12
CA MET A 37 10.67 -3.95 -14.94
C MET A 37 9.27 -3.93 -14.31
N THR A 38 9.23 -3.98 -12.98
CA THR A 38 8.00 -3.92 -12.20
C THR A 38 7.94 -2.67 -11.35
N ASN A 39 6.75 -2.08 -11.26
CA ASN A 39 6.47 -0.96 -10.35
C ASN A 39 5.16 -1.22 -9.62
N THR A 40 5.03 -0.64 -8.41
CA THR A 40 3.82 -0.69 -7.64
C THR A 40 3.16 0.67 -7.57
N TYR A 41 1.83 0.66 -7.54
CA TYR A 41 1.03 1.87 -7.36
C TYR A 41 -0.03 1.60 -6.30
N SER A 42 -0.23 2.59 -5.45
CA SER A 42 -1.35 2.54 -4.51
C SER A 42 -2.66 2.45 -5.28
N VAL A 43 -3.49 1.50 -4.89
CA VAL A 43 -4.84 1.40 -5.43
C VAL A 43 -5.76 2.43 -4.76
N ALA A 44 -6.83 2.80 -5.46
CA ALA A 44 -7.84 3.72 -4.95
C ALA A 44 -9.20 3.01 -4.86
N PRO A 45 -10.10 3.47 -3.98
CA PRO A 45 -11.44 2.93 -3.91
C PRO A 45 -12.12 2.82 -5.30
N PRO A 46 -12.89 1.76 -5.55
CA PRO A 46 -13.42 0.81 -4.57
C PRO A 46 -12.46 -0.30 -4.13
N LEU A 47 -11.20 -0.30 -4.59
CA LEU A 47 -10.18 -1.24 -4.15
C LEU A 47 -9.71 -0.88 -2.73
N ASP A 48 -9.32 -1.90 -1.96
CA ASP A 48 -8.77 -1.73 -0.61
C ASP A 48 -7.24 -1.71 -0.65
N ALA A 49 -6.63 -0.54 -0.45
CA ALA A 49 -5.18 -0.39 -0.44
C ALA A 49 -4.46 -1.21 0.67
N ASP A 50 -5.21 -1.73 1.65
CA ASP A 50 -4.67 -2.60 2.70
C ASP A 50 -4.58 -4.06 2.29
N ALA A 51 -5.26 -4.45 1.21
CA ALA A 51 -5.38 -5.84 0.80
C ALA A 51 -5.26 -6.07 -0.70
N ASP A 52 -5.39 -5.01 -1.50
CA ASP A 52 -5.35 -5.11 -2.96
C ASP A 52 -4.04 -4.53 -3.50
N PHE A 53 -3.41 -5.27 -4.37
CA PHE A 53 -2.06 -4.98 -4.85
C PHE A 53 -2.04 -4.86 -6.37
N LYS A 54 -1.54 -3.73 -6.88
CA LYS A 54 -1.39 -3.47 -8.30
C LYS A 54 0.09 -3.44 -8.69
N VAL A 55 0.45 -4.31 -9.62
CA VAL A 55 1.78 -4.40 -10.22
C VAL A 55 1.70 -3.93 -11.66
N ARG A 56 2.48 -2.92 -12.02
CA ARG A 56 2.73 -2.54 -13.41
C ARG A 56 3.93 -3.30 -13.92
N VAL A 57 3.75 -3.96 -15.03
CA VAL A 57 4.75 -4.74 -15.76
C VAL A 57 5.11 -3.99 -17.02
N SER A 58 6.37 -3.56 -17.14
CA SER A 58 6.93 -2.90 -18.33
C SER A 58 7.93 -3.84 -18.98
N THR A 59 7.86 -4.01 -20.29
CA THR A 59 8.72 -4.92 -21.06
C THR A 59 9.35 -4.23 -22.26
N ASN A 60 10.44 -4.79 -22.77
CA ASN A 60 11.12 -4.31 -23.97
C ASN A 60 10.69 -5.06 -25.24
N SER A 61 11.22 -4.62 -26.40
CA SER A 61 10.87 -5.15 -27.72
C SER A 61 11.26 -6.63 -27.93
N ALA A 62 12.25 -7.15 -27.19
CA ALA A 62 12.70 -8.54 -27.27
C ALA A 62 11.82 -9.52 -26.45
N THR A 63 10.86 -9.01 -25.67
CA THR A 63 9.99 -9.82 -24.83
C THR A 63 8.82 -10.39 -25.67
N GLU A 64 8.70 -11.70 -25.75
CA GLU A 64 7.56 -12.35 -26.38
C GLU A 64 6.38 -12.55 -25.43
N SER A 65 6.68 -12.86 -24.16
CA SER A 65 5.68 -13.03 -23.09
C SER A 65 6.30 -12.74 -21.72
N ALA A 66 5.46 -12.52 -20.73
CA ALA A 66 5.88 -12.44 -19.33
C ALA A 66 4.97 -13.29 -18.44
N TYR A 67 5.53 -13.86 -17.40
CA TYR A 67 4.82 -14.66 -16.41
C TYR A 67 4.98 -14.01 -15.04
N ILE A 68 3.91 -14.00 -14.25
CA ILE A 68 3.90 -13.45 -12.91
C ILE A 68 3.52 -14.52 -11.89
N LEU A 69 4.31 -14.64 -10.84
CA LEU A 69 4.02 -15.48 -9.69
C LEU A 69 3.88 -14.60 -8.45
N LEU A 70 2.74 -14.70 -7.77
CA LEU A 70 2.52 -14.11 -6.47
C LEU A 70 2.59 -15.20 -5.42
N GLU A 71 3.48 -15.08 -4.46
CA GLU A 71 3.62 -16.05 -3.38
C GLU A 71 3.90 -15.36 -2.04
N LYS A 72 3.77 -16.09 -0.93
CA LYS A 72 4.20 -15.59 0.37
C LYS A 72 5.69 -15.30 0.36
N HIS A 73 6.13 -14.24 1.02
CA HIS A 73 7.54 -13.88 1.08
C HIS A 73 8.43 -15.02 1.64
N ALA A 74 7.89 -15.83 2.56
CA ALA A 74 8.59 -16.99 3.10
C ALA A 74 8.81 -18.08 2.04
N ASP A 75 7.80 -18.35 1.18
CA ASP A 75 7.89 -19.33 0.08
C ASP A 75 8.87 -18.83 -1.00
N TYR A 76 8.80 -17.54 -1.36
CA TYR A 76 9.77 -16.89 -2.25
C TYR A 76 11.22 -17.11 -1.75
N SER A 77 11.46 -16.79 -0.48
CA SER A 77 12.82 -16.94 0.11
C SER A 77 13.31 -18.39 0.09
N LYS A 78 12.40 -19.33 0.31
CA LYS A 78 12.69 -20.77 0.23
C LYS A 78 13.02 -21.20 -1.21
N HIS A 79 12.18 -20.82 -2.17
CA HIS A 79 12.39 -21.16 -3.59
C HIS A 79 13.71 -20.59 -4.12
N ILE A 80 14.04 -19.33 -3.78
CA ILE A 80 15.33 -18.73 -4.16
C ILE A 80 16.51 -19.49 -3.54
N ALA A 81 16.42 -19.90 -2.28
CA ALA A 81 17.48 -20.65 -1.59
C ALA A 81 17.68 -22.06 -2.18
N GLU A 82 16.60 -22.72 -2.60
CA GLU A 82 16.64 -24.09 -3.14
C GLU A 82 17.03 -24.13 -4.62
N LEU A 83 16.54 -23.21 -5.42
CA LEU A 83 16.64 -23.24 -6.88
C LEU A 83 17.74 -22.32 -7.45
N GLY A 84 18.20 -21.35 -6.68
CA GLY A 84 18.96 -20.22 -7.18
C GLY A 84 18.13 -19.32 -8.11
N GLN A 85 18.70 -18.20 -8.57
CA GLN A 85 17.96 -17.21 -9.36
C GLN A 85 17.46 -17.77 -10.71
N GLU A 86 18.32 -18.47 -11.44
CA GLU A 86 17.94 -19.04 -12.75
C GLU A 86 16.87 -20.12 -12.63
N GLY A 87 17.04 -21.07 -11.70
CA GLY A 87 16.05 -22.11 -11.46
C GLY A 87 14.71 -21.56 -10.95
N TYR A 88 14.77 -20.46 -10.19
CA TYR A 88 13.56 -19.77 -9.74
C TYR A 88 12.85 -19.04 -10.90
N ASN A 89 13.58 -18.46 -11.84
CA ASN A 89 12.97 -17.88 -13.04
C ASN A 89 12.21 -18.92 -13.86
N ASP A 90 12.79 -20.11 -14.06
CA ASP A 90 12.12 -21.22 -14.72
C ASP A 90 10.90 -21.71 -13.93
N PHE A 91 10.99 -21.74 -12.60
CA PHE A 91 9.89 -22.06 -11.72
C PHE A 91 8.72 -21.08 -11.87
N VAL A 92 9.00 -19.77 -11.94
CA VAL A 92 7.99 -18.73 -12.17
C VAL A 92 7.32 -18.90 -13.54
N VAL A 93 8.08 -19.18 -14.60
CA VAL A 93 7.51 -19.42 -15.94
C VAL A 93 6.59 -20.64 -15.95
N LYS A 94 6.95 -21.68 -15.19
CA LYS A 94 6.18 -22.92 -15.12
C LYS A 94 4.92 -22.81 -14.26
N ASN A 95 4.97 -22.08 -13.15
CA ASN A 95 3.93 -22.07 -12.10
C ASN A 95 3.15 -20.76 -12.03
N GLY A 96 3.69 -19.67 -12.60
CA GLY A 96 3.06 -18.35 -12.63
C GLY A 96 1.96 -18.24 -13.70
N GLY A 97 1.20 -17.17 -13.61
CA GLY A 97 0.20 -16.80 -14.60
C GLY A 97 0.82 -15.99 -15.75
N LEU A 98 0.34 -16.21 -16.98
CA LEU A 98 0.69 -15.38 -18.12
C LEU A 98 0.16 -13.94 -17.91
N VAL A 99 1.03 -12.96 -18.03
CA VAL A 99 0.65 -11.54 -18.01
C VAL A 99 0.00 -11.20 -19.35
N LYS A 100 -1.34 -11.08 -19.32
CA LYS A 100 -2.12 -10.83 -20.54
C LYS A 100 -1.78 -9.45 -21.12
N GLY A 101 -1.60 -9.39 -22.43
CA GLY A 101 -1.32 -8.14 -23.14
C GLY A 101 0.18 -7.80 -23.26
N VAL A 102 1.07 -8.61 -22.71
CA VAL A 102 2.53 -8.47 -22.94
C VAL A 102 2.89 -9.12 -24.25
N LYS A 103 3.44 -8.30 -25.17
CA LYS A 103 4.14 -8.72 -26.39
C LYS A 103 5.00 -7.57 -26.90
N GLY A 104 6.30 -7.77 -26.99
CA GLY A 104 7.24 -6.70 -27.31
C GLY A 104 7.28 -5.65 -26.22
N GLN A 105 7.54 -4.41 -26.60
CA GLN A 105 7.47 -3.27 -25.67
C GLN A 105 6.01 -3.07 -25.23
N SER A 106 5.75 -3.29 -23.96
CA SER A 106 4.40 -3.26 -23.37
C SER A 106 4.42 -2.68 -21.97
N GLU A 107 3.30 -2.10 -21.56
CA GLU A 107 3.07 -1.65 -20.21
C GLU A 107 1.68 -2.12 -19.76
N VAL A 108 1.61 -3.02 -18.78
CA VAL A 108 0.38 -3.72 -18.39
C VAL A 108 0.25 -3.73 -16.87
N ASP A 109 -0.93 -3.45 -16.37
CA ASP A 109 -1.26 -3.54 -14.95
C ASP A 109 -1.88 -4.91 -14.61
N THR A 110 -1.37 -5.54 -13.55
CA THR A 110 -1.93 -6.77 -12.96
C THR A 110 -2.40 -6.47 -11.54
N LEU A 111 -3.60 -6.94 -11.19
CA LEU A 111 -4.23 -6.72 -9.88
C LEU A 111 -4.35 -8.03 -9.13
N PHE A 112 -4.01 -8.00 -7.85
CA PHE A 112 -4.24 -9.06 -6.87
C PHE A 112 -5.12 -8.52 -5.76
N TYR A 113 -6.00 -9.36 -5.20
CA TYR A 113 -7.03 -8.93 -4.27
C TYR A 113 -6.98 -9.70 -2.96
N GLY A 114 -7.38 -9.05 -1.88
CA GLY A 114 -7.64 -9.68 -0.59
C GLY A 114 -6.40 -10.27 0.09
N LEU A 115 -5.23 -9.74 -0.19
CA LEU A 115 -3.96 -10.23 0.33
C LEU A 115 -3.81 -9.88 1.83
N LYS A 116 -3.28 -10.83 2.62
CA LYS A 116 -3.02 -10.66 4.06
C LYS A 116 -1.61 -11.13 4.38
N GLY A 117 -0.81 -10.24 5.03
CA GLY A 117 0.61 -10.49 5.34
C GLY A 117 1.51 -10.27 4.14
N ASP A 118 2.74 -10.76 4.20
CA ASP A 118 3.83 -10.43 3.30
C ASP A 118 3.83 -11.31 2.05
N TYR A 119 3.90 -10.68 0.88
CA TYR A 119 3.94 -11.30 -0.42
C TYR A 119 5.09 -10.76 -1.27
N MET A 120 5.54 -11.58 -2.21
CA MET A 120 6.42 -11.20 -3.30
C MET A 120 5.72 -11.53 -4.63
N ALA A 121 5.67 -10.56 -5.52
CA ALA A 121 5.26 -10.76 -6.91
C ALA A 121 6.53 -10.72 -7.78
N THR A 122 6.83 -11.83 -8.43
CA THR A 122 7.97 -11.94 -9.37
C THR A 122 7.45 -12.05 -10.78
N VAL A 123 7.98 -11.22 -11.66
CA VAL A 123 7.68 -11.25 -13.10
C VAL A 123 8.93 -11.70 -13.85
N VAL A 124 8.76 -12.64 -14.77
CA VAL A 124 9.84 -13.15 -15.63
C VAL A 124 9.50 -12.90 -17.10
N ALA A 125 10.40 -12.21 -17.79
CA ALA A 125 10.33 -12.00 -19.23
C ALA A 125 10.89 -13.20 -20.00
N VAL A 126 10.18 -13.60 -21.05
CA VAL A 126 10.49 -14.75 -21.90
C VAL A 126 10.66 -14.29 -23.35
N ASN A 127 11.71 -14.77 -24.01
CA ASN A 127 11.98 -14.46 -25.40
C ASN A 127 11.17 -15.35 -26.36
N ALA A 128 11.28 -15.10 -27.67
CA ALA A 128 10.57 -15.86 -28.72
C ALA A 128 10.94 -17.36 -28.78
N LYS A 129 12.01 -17.79 -28.11
CA LYS A 129 12.40 -19.20 -27.99
C LYS A 129 11.79 -19.88 -26.74
N GLY A 130 11.01 -19.16 -25.97
CA GLY A 130 10.42 -19.68 -24.72
C GLY A 130 11.39 -19.74 -23.54
N GLN A 131 12.51 -19.03 -23.60
CA GLN A 131 13.53 -19.02 -22.57
C GLN A 131 13.32 -17.83 -21.61
N ALA A 132 13.36 -18.08 -20.30
CA ALA A 132 13.45 -17.03 -19.28
C ALA A 132 14.74 -16.24 -19.46
N GLN A 133 14.64 -14.90 -19.43
CA GLN A 133 15.80 -14.01 -19.68
C GLN A 133 16.07 -13.07 -18.52
N ALA A 134 15.07 -12.39 -18.03
CA ALA A 134 15.17 -11.46 -16.92
C ALA A 134 13.98 -11.59 -16.00
N ALA A 135 14.20 -11.31 -14.73
CA ALA A 135 13.16 -11.27 -13.71
C ALA A 135 13.27 -9.98 -12.92
N ASP A 136 12.12 -9.49 -12.44
CA ASP A 136 12.04 -8.40 -11.49
C ASP A 136 10.93 -8.72 -10.46
N SER A 137 11.11 -8.23 -9.22
CA SER A 137 10.24 -8.59 -8.11
C SER A 137 9.87 -7.36 -7.28
N VAL A 138 8.63 -7.34 -6.83
CA VAL A 138 8.11 -6.31 -5.92
C VAL A 138 7.38 -6.94 -4.74
N SER A 139 7.56 -6.35 -3.57
CA SER A 139 6.92 -6.81 -2.33
C SER A 139 5.61 -6.07 -2.07
N PHE A 140 4.71 -6.73 -1.34
CA PHE A 140 3.49 -6.16 -0.80
C PHE A 140 3.20 -6.73 0.58
N THR A 141 2.83 -5.86 1.53
CA THR A 141 2.36 -6.28 2.86
C THR A 141 0.89 -5.91 3.00
N GLY A 142 0.03 -6.92 2.94
CA GLY A 142 -1.41 -6.75 3.18
C GLY A 142 -1.73 -6.74 4.68
N ILE A 143 -2.56 -5.80 5.11
CA ILE A 143 -2.98 -5.69 6.51
C ILE A 143 -4.05 -6.75 6.81
N THR A 144 -3.91 -7.43 7.94
CA THR A 144 -4.94 -8.32 8.46
C THR A 144 -5.75 -7.56 9.51
N TRP A 145 -6.99 -7.27 9.20
CA TRP A 145 -7.92 -6.62 10.08
C TRP A 145 -8.74 -7.63 10.88
N ASN A 146 -8.77 -7.46 12.21
CA ASN A 146 -9.63 -8.22 13.12
C ASN A 146 -10.80 -7.34 13.52
N LYS A 147 -12.01 -7.84 13.34
CA LYS A 147 -13.22 -7.16 13.78
C LYS A 147 -13.23 -7.01 15.30
N VAL A 148 -13.46 -5.80 15.78
CA VAL A 148 -13.66 -5.46 17.19
C VAL A 148 -15.15 -5.50 17.53
N CYS A 149 -15.96 -4.71 16.79
CA CYS A 149 -17.42 -4.66 17.00
C CYS A 149 -18.13 -4.10 15.75
N ASP A 150 -19.43 -4.32 15.69
CA ASP A 150 -20.33 -3.55 14.84
C ASP A 150 -20.74 -2.26 15.56
N GLY A 151 -21.01 -1.21 14.80
CA GLY A 151 -21.40 0.07 15.32
C GLY A 151 -22.16 0.93 14.33
N LYS A 152 -22.42 2.15 14.76
CA LYS A 152 -23.06 3.17 13.94
C LYS A 152 -22.23 4.45 13.96
N TYR A 153 -21.78 4.88 12.78
CA TYR A 153 -21.08 6.15 12.61
C TYR A 153 -22.09 7.26 12.30
N LYS A 154 -22.17 8.28 13.17
CA LYS A 154 -23.02 9.45 12.97
C LYS A 154 -22.22 10.57 12.34
N PHE A 155 -22.77 11.19 11.30
CA PHE A 155 -22.16 12.32 10.62
C PHE A 155 -22.54 13.65 11.30
N CYS A 156 -21.67 14.66 11.23
CA CYS A 156 -22.10 16.04 11.46
C CYS A 156 -23.06 16.49 10.37
N ALA A 157 -23.85 17.52 10.64
CA ALA A 157 -24.93 17.98 9.74
C ALA A 157 -24.43 18.24 8.29
N ALA A 158 -23.27 18.89 8.13
CA ALA A 158 -22.72 19.20 6.82
C ALA A 158 -22.38 17.96 5.99
N ILE A 159 -21.88 16.90 6.63
CA ILE A 159 -21.57 15.63 5.95
C ILE A 159 -22.84 14.82 5.74
N ALA A 160 -23.79 14.85 6.69
CA ALA A 160 -25.08 14.20 6.55
C ALA A 160 -25.82 14.70 5.31
N ASP A 161 -25.80 16.03 5.06
CA ASP A 161 -26.38 16.65 3.86
C ASP A 161 -25.74 16.14 2.57
N ILE A 162 -24.40 15.99 2.54
CA ILE A 162 -23.66 15.45 1.36
C ILE A 162 -23.98 13.96 1.16
N MET A 163 -24.03 13.20 2.24
CA MET A 163 -24.28 11.74 2.22
C MET A 163 -25.76 11.39 1.98
N GLY A 164 -26.68 12.35 2.19
CA GLY A 164 -28.13 12.11 2.16
C GLY A 164 -28.62 11.21 3.31
N LYS A 165 -27.85 11.09 4.40
CA LYS A 165 -28.17 10.26 5.57
C LYS A 165 -27.40 10.73 6.80
N GLU A 166 -28.00 10.59 7.97
CA GLU A 166 -27.42 11.04 9.25
C GLU A 166 -26.36 10.08 9.79
N SER A 167 -26.43 8.79 9.41
CA SER A 167 -25.52 7.77 9.92
C SER A 167 -25.38 6.58 8.98
N VAL A 168 -24.37 5.77 9.21
CA VAL A 168 -24.13 4.48 8.52
C VAL A 168 -23.86 3.39 9.57
N ASP A 169 -24.34 2.19 9.30
CA ASP A 169 -23.87 1.01 10.01
C ASP A 169 -22.47 0.69 9.53
N CYS A 170 -21.56 0.36 10.43
CA CYS A 170 -20.16 0.17 10.15
C CYS A 170 -19.54 -0.91 11.06
N GLU A 171 -18.31 -1.27 10.75
CA GLU A 171 -17.52 -2.22 11.52
C GLU A 171 -16.24 -1.51 11.98
N LEU A 172 -15.91 -1.62 13.27
CA LEU A 172 -14.63 -1.21 13.83
C LEU A 172 -13.68 -2.40 13.79
N ASP A 173 -12.54 -2.21 13.14
CA ASP A 173 -11.49 -3.20 13.03
C ASP A 173 -10.19 -2.70 13.68
N VAL A 174 -9.36 -3.65 14.13
CA VAL A 174 -7.99 -3.43 14.61
C VAL A 174 -7.01 -4.24 13.77
N ASP A 175 -5.85 -3.67 13.47
CA ASP A 175 -4.78 -4.38 12.78
C ASP A 175 -4.23 -5.51 13.67
N ALA A 176 -4.22 -6.75 13.15
CA ALA A 176 -3.75 -7.93 13.87
C ALA A 176 -2.29 -7.82 14.34
N ASN A 177 -1.47 -7.05 13.63
CA ASN A 177 -0.05 -6.88 13.90
C ASN A 177 0.28 -5.56 14.61
N ASN A 178 -0.67 -4.62 14.66
CA ASN A 178 -0.50 -3.33 15.32
C ASN A 178 -1.77 -2.94 16.11
N PRO A 179 -1.84 -3.28 17.41
CA PRO A 179 -3.03 -3.05 18.24
C PRO A 179 -3.35 -1.58 18.49
N SER A 180 -2.49 -0.67 17.99
CA SER A 180 -2.77 0.78 18.02
C SER A 180 -3.40 1.29 16.73
N SER A 181 -3.47 0.49 15.66
CA SER A 181 -4.00 0.86 14.35
C SER A 181 -5.43 0.33 14.19
N TYR A 182 -6.35 1.22 13.89
CA TYR A 182 -7.77 0.92 13.75
C TYR A 182 -8.32 1.45 12.44
N ARG A 183 -9.44 0.86 11.98
CA ARG A 183 -10.26 1.43 10.93
C ARG A 183 -11.75 1.30 11.25
N ILE A 184 -12.53 2.28 10.82
CA ILE A 184 -13.98 2.15 10.68
C ILE A 184 -14.22 1.91 9.18
N LYS A 185 -14.75 0.74 8.86
CA LYS A 185 -14.87 0.25 7.50
C LYS A 185 -16.00 0.93 6.75
N ASP A 186 -15.74 1.30 5.49
CA ASP A 186 -16.71 1.77 4.51
C ASP A 186 -17.58 2.97 4.94
N VAL A 187 -17.11 3.82 5.87
CA VAL A 187 -17.86 4.95 6.44
C VAL A 187 -18.40 5.89 5.37
N TYR A 188 -17.59 6.19 4.36
CA TYR A 188 -17.93 7.12 3.28
C TYR A 188 -18.30 6.42 1.97
N GLY A 189 -18.45 5.11 1.99
CA GLY A 189 -18.72 4.25 0.83
C GLY A 189 -17.69 3.13 0.72
N HIS A 190 -17.93 2.18 -0.18
CA HIS A 190 -17.08 1.01 -0.33
C HIS A 190 -15.62 1.39 -0.64
N GLY A 191 -14.69 0.89 0.20
CA GLY A 191 -13.27 1.18 0.13
C GLY A 191 -12.84 2.51 0.81
N TYR A 192 -13.78 3.37 1.19
CA TYR A 192 -13.48 4.63 1.90
C TYR A 192 -13.55 4.44 3.41
N ASN A 193 -12.48 3.84 3.95
CA ASN A 193 -12.34 3.54 5.37
C ASN A 193 -11.83 4.77 6.14
N LEU A 194 -12.36 5.02 7.35
CA LEU A 194 -11.77 5.97 8.28
C LEU A 194 -10.72 5.25 9.11
N LYS A 195 -9.46 5.56 8.90
CA LYS A 195 -8.34 4.98 9.66
C LYS A 195 -7.89 5.94 10.75
N PHE A 196 -7.52 5.38 11.89
CA PHE A 196 -6.94 6.14 12.98
C PHE A 196 -5.95 5.27 13.77
N ARG A 197 -5.09 5.94 14.53
CA ARG A 197 -4.20 5.28 15.47
C ARG A 197 -4.44 5.74 16.89
N LYS A 198 -4.40 4.81 17.84
CA LYS A 198 -4.48 5.08 19.27
C LYS A 198 -3.18 5.73 19.73
N ALA A 199 -3.26 6.86 20.38
CA ALA A 199 -2.12 7.51 21.02
C ALA A 199 -1.81 6.83 22.37
N LYS A 200 -0.60 7.08 22.89
CA LYS A 200 -0.24 6.61 24.24
C LYS A 200 -0.87 7.44 25.36
N LEU A 201 -1.27 8.66 25.03
CA LEU A 201 -1.90 9.59 25.98
C LEU A 201 -3.32 9.19 26.28
N THR A 202 -3.70 9.38 27.54
CA THR A 202 -5.05 9.19 28.07
C THR A 202 -5.55 10.47 28.71
N SER A 203 -6.86 10.63 28.77
CA SER A 203 -7.54 11.70 29.49
C SER A 203 -8.86 11.21 30.06
N THR A 204 -9.62 12.09 30.68
CA THR A 204 -10.97 11.85 31.16
C THR A 204 -11.91 12.92 30.61
N ASP A 205 -13.16 12.56 30.34
CA ASP A 205 -14.21 13.50 29.98
C ASP A 205 -14.76 14.24 31.22
N GLU A 206 -15.74 15.10 31.00
CA GLU A 206 -16.35 15.89 32.06
C GLU A 206 -17.12 15.01 33.09
N GLU A 207 -17.58 13.82 32.68
CA GLU A 207 -18.23 12.83 33.52
C GLU A 207 -17.22 11.92 34.25
N GLY A 208 -15.92 12.04 33.99
CA GLY A 208 -14.85 11.26 34.60
C GLY A 208 -14.58 9.92 33.92
N ASN A 209 -15.09 9.67 32.71
CA ASN A 209 -14.81 8.46 31.96
C ASN A 209 -13.45 8.57 31.26
N ALA A 210 -12.59 7.59 31.46
CA ALA A 210 -11.27 7.56 30.83
C ALA A 210 -11.34 7.18 29.36
N PHE A 211 -10.54 7.86 28.53
CA PHE A 211 -10.36 7.52 27.12
C PHE A 211 -8.90 7.62 26.69
N ASN A 212 -8.55 6.94 25.60
CA ASN A 212 -7.28 7.15 24.92
C ASN A 212 -7.48 8.15 23.78
N TYR A 213 -6.54 9.08 23.64
CA TYR A 213 -6.51 9.91 22.44
C TYR A 213 -6.28 9.07 21.18
N ILE A 214 -6.89 9.48 20.08
CA ILE A 214 -6.68 8.90 18.76
C ILE A 214 -6.27 9.99 17.77
N ILE A 215 -5.51 9.59 16.74
CA ILE A 215 -5.03 10.45 15.67
C ILE A 215 -5.64 9.96 14.37
N VAL A 216 -6.30 10.87 13.66
CA VAL A 216 -6.92 10.63 12.35
C VAL A 216 -6.08 11.28 11.26
N PRO A 217 -5.23 10.53 10.53
CA PRO A 217 -4.42 11.07 9.46
C PRO A 217 -5.30 11.63 8.33
N LYS A 218 -4.74 12.53 7.53
CA LYS A 218 -5.44 13.06 6.35
C LYS A 218 -5.77 11.93 5.35
N PHE A 219 -7.02 11.86 4.92
CA PHE A 219 -7.47 10.93 3.89
C PHE A 219 -8.57 11.53 3.01
N SER A 220 -8.79 10.94 1.83
CA SER A 220 -9.89 11.28 0.94
C SER A 220 -11.15 10.56 1.36
N THR A 221 -12.26 11.26 1.50
CA THR A 221 -13.58 10.66 1.76
C THR A 221 -14.26 10.12 0.51
N GLY A 222 -13.71 10.43 -0.69
CA GLY A 222 -14.39 10.14 -1.97
C GLY A 222 -15.60 11.01 -2.26
N LEU A 223 -16.06 11.80 -1.31
CA LEU A 223 -17.20 12.70 -1.48
C LEU A 223 -16.78 13.94 -2.26
N THR A 224 -17.72 14.46 -3.03
CA THR A 224 -17.53 15.72 -3.77
C THR A 224 -18.40 16.81 -3.14
N TYR A 225 -17.79 17.93 -2.77
CA TYR A 225 -18.52 19.08 -2.25
C TYR A 225 -18.81 20.10 -3.35
N LYS A 226 -20.02 20.07 -3.86
CA LYS A 226 -20.50 20.96 -4.93
C LYS A 226 -19.50 21.00 -6.12
N THR A 227 -19.15 22.19 -6.60
CA THR A 227 -18.16 22.41 -7.66
C THR A 227 -16.73 22.58 -7.15
N LEU A 228 -16.51 22.45 -5.84
CA LEU A 228 -15.22 22.70 -5.19
C LEU A 228 -14.25 21.52 -5.24
N GLY A 229 -14.76 20.30 -5.47
CA GLY A 229 -13.93 19.10 -5.65
C GLY A 229 -14.04 18.10 -4.51
N THR A 230 -13.07 17.20 -4.43
CA THR A 230 -13.04 16.11 -3.46
C THR A 230 -12.83 16.61 -2.03
N LEU A 231 -13.58 16.03 -1.10
CA LEU A 231 -13.52 16.33 0.31
C LEU A 231 -12.46 15.44 0.99
N TYR A 232 -11.52 16.08 1.67
CA TYR A 232 -10.51 15.45 2.51
C TYR A 232 -10.81 15.74 3.98
N MET A 233 -10.43 14.83 4.84
CA MET A 233 -10.65 14.87 6.28
C MET A 233 -9.35 14.57 7.02
N ALA A 234 -9.10 15.26 8.12
CA ALA A 234 -8.00 15.00 9.05
C ALA A 234 -8.32 15.62 10.42
N ASP A 235 -7.64 15.18 11.47
CA ASP A 235 -7.67 15.88 12.76
C ASP A 235 -6.69 17.08 12.78
N ALA A 236 -6.82 17.93 13.79
CA ALA A 236 -5.99 19.11 13.94
C ALA A 236 -4.52 18.74 14.27
N TYR A 237 -4.30 17.64 15.01
CA TYR A 237 -2.98 17.10 15.29
C TYR A 237 -2.20 16.77 14.01
N SER A 238 -2.87 16.18 13.02
CA SER A 238 -2.24 15.77 11.73
C SER A 238 -1.70 16.96 10.91
N PHE A 239 -2.17 18.17 11.18
CA PHE A 239 -1.65 19.40 10.56
C PHE A 239 -0.56 20.06 11.39
N THR A 240 -0.66 20.02 12.71
CA THR A 240 0.21 20.79 13.62
C THR A 240 1.37 19.96 14.18
N GLY A 241 1.18 18.64 14.33
CA GLY A 241 2.11 17.76 15.04
C GLY A 241 2.20 18.01 16.55
N SER A 242 1.36 18.89 17.11
CA SER A 242 1.37 19.22 18.54
C SER A 242 0.29 18.46 19.31
N GLU A 243 0.67 17.88 20.45
CA GLU A 243 -0.25 17.15 21.35
C GLU A 243 -1.35 18.04 21.93
N ASP A 244 -1.17 19.37 21.94
CA ASP A 244 -2.19 20.35 22.35
C ASP A 244 -3.46 20.31 21.46
N TYR A 245 -3.36 19.68 20.29
CA TYR A 245 -4.47 19.52 19.33
C TYR A 245 -4.98 18.09 19.25
N LEU A 246 -4.74 17.27 20.27
CA LEU A 246 -5.37 15.95 20.41
C LEU A 246 -6.77 16.15 21.01
N ASP A 247 -7.79 16.05 20.19
CA ASP A 247 -9.19 16.31 20.55
C ASP A 247 -10.13 15.16 20.15
N ASN A 248 -9.57 14.03 19.73
CA ASN A 248 -10.30 12.80 19.37
C ASN A 248 -10.00 11.69 20.37
N GLY A 249 -10.97 10.82 20.63
CA GLY A 249 -10.79 9.76 21.62
C GLY A 249 -11.58 8.49 21.37
N ILE A 250 -11.08 7.39 21.97
CA ILE A 250 -11.73 6.09 22.06
C ILE A 250 -11.84 5.65 23.52
N TYR A 251 -13.05 5.29 23.95
CA TYR A 251 -13.34 4.76 25.26
C TYR A 251 -13.09 3.25 25.35
N ALA A 252 -13.13 2.70 26.55
CA ALA A 252 -12.94 1.28 26.80
C ALA A 252 -14.05 0.39 26.21
N ASP A 253 -15.25 0.93 26.03
CA ASP A 253 -16.41 0.27 25.41
C ASP A 253 -16.40 0.37 23.86
N ASN A 254 -15.31 0.89 23.28
CA ASN A 254 -15.14 1.16 21.84
C ASN A 254 -16.01 2.29 21.28
N SER A 255 -16.69 3.05 22.12
CA SER A 255 -17.31 4.30 21.67
C SER A 255 -16.22 5.33 21.34
N LEU A 256 -16.49 6.18 20.32
CA LEU A 256 -15.53 7.14 19.78
C LEU A 256 -16.17 8.52 19.66
N PHE A 257 -15.35 9.55 19.87
CA PHE A 257 -15.68 10.89 19.43
C PHE A 257 -14.57 11.40 18.50
N ILE A 258 -14.98 11.99 17.37
CA ILE A 258 -14.06 12.38 16.31
C ILE A 258 -14.42 13.79 15.84
N TYR A 259 -13.51 14.73 16.10
CA TYR A 259 -13.54 16.08 15.58
C TYR A 259 -12.50 16.19 14.45
N THR A 260 -12.94 16.62 13.29
CA THR A 260 -12.07 16.67 12.11
C THR A 260 -12.26 17.96 11.34
N VAL A 261 -11.19 18.38 10.69
CA VAL A 261 -11.18 19.50 9.78
C VAL A 261 -11.34 18.95 8.37
N TYR A 262 -12.23 19.57 7.59
CA TYR A 262 -12.44 19.26 6.19
C TYR A 262 -11.73 20.26 5.31
N SER A 263 -11.07 19.75 4.27
CA SER A 263 -10.50 20.56 3.20
C SER A 263 -11.01 20.08 1.85
N VAL A 264 -11.10 21.00 0.89
CA VAL A 264 -11.60 20.70 -0.46
C VAL A 264 -10.50 21.03 -1.46
N SER A 265 -10.26 20.13 -2.43
CA SER A 265 -9.32 20.42 -3.51
C SER A 265 -9.96 20.25 -4.88
N LYS A 266 -9.74 21.22 -5.76
CA LYS A 266 -10.13 21.16 -7.17
C LYS A 266 -9.12 20.30 -7.95
N GLY A 267 -9.18 18.97 -7.82
CA GLY A 267 -8.53 18.05 -8.75
C GLY A 267 -6.99 18.06 -8.81
N ALA A 268 -6.33 18.96 -8.12
CA ALA A 268 -4.89 18.96 -7.95
C ALA A 268 -4.57 18.76 -6.47
N ILE A 269 -3.65 17.88 -6.17
CA ILE A 269 -3.08 17.76 -4.83
C ILE A 269 -2.31 19.07 -4.57
N SER A 270 -2.99 20.09 -4.05
CA SER A 270 -2.28 21.18 -3.40
C SER A 270 -1.81 20.62 -2.06
N GLN A 271 -0.54 20.27 -1.97
CA GLN A 271 0.09 20.16 -0.67
C GLN A 271 0.00 21.51 0.02
N PRO A 272 -0.35 21.58 1.31
CA PRO A 272 -0.25 22.80 2.08
C PRO A 272 1.17 23.30 2.15
#